data_15965c600d60471ce2684f5b8618a697
#
_entry.id   15965c600d60471ce2684f5b8618a697
#
_cell.length_a   1.000
_cell.length_b   1.000
_cell.length_c   1.000
_cell.angle_alpha   90.00
_cell.angle_beta   90.00
_cell.angle_gamma   90.00
#
_symmetry.space_group_name_H-M   'P 1'
#
loop_
_entity.id
_entity.type
_entity.pdbx_description
1 polymer ?
#
loop_
_entity_poly.entity_id
_entity_poly.type
_entity_poly.pdbx_seq_one_letter_code
_entity_poly.pdbx_strand_id
1 'polypeptide(L)'
;VYHNLTLKGANIANFELNRRIDCIIEPIIDEEHPYSYKFISFGSFEAKGGKFKLTEKQELQALRSLMTNRQAESCHAAYPRFVSMVLNGEQEQIDPNKIKYVKNVLLSRYIAKIKSINNRVAFMEEAAKWSIESDENLNKIAARYGNIDEFKEDIEQNPYNVLINVLDWGWTRADKAVMKCAPSLACSLNRAEAACIYLLKRNEDDGNTRIGASELFDQFVSLCPESV
;
A
#
# COMPACT_ATOMS: atom_id res chain seq x y z
N VAL A 1 -5.43 -26.99 10.03
CA VAL A 1 -5.99 -27.42 8.73
C VAL A 1 -5.18 -26.71 7.66
N TYR A 2 -4.39 -27.46 6.87
CA TYR A 2 -3.64 -26.88 5.74
C TYR A 2 -4.60 -26.82 4.55
N HIS A 3 -4.89 -25.61 4.07
CA HIS A 3 -5.61 -25.42 2.82
C HIS A 3 -4.61 -25.41 1.66
N ASN A 4 -4.87 -26.19 0.63
CA ASN A 4 -4.10 -26.12 -0.61
C ASN A 4 -4.46 -24.81 -1.31
N LEU A 5 -3.50 -23.89 -1.37
CA LEU A 5 -3.63 -22.63 -2.10
C LEU A 5 -3.32 -22.88 -3.58
N THR A 6 -4.20 -22.43 -4.46
CA THR A 6 -3.97 -22.48 -5.90
C THR A 6 -3.53 -21.11 -6.39
N LEU A 7 -2.30 -21.01 -6.91
CA LEU A 7 -1.79 -19.80 -7.56
C LEU A 7 -2.05 -19.86 -9.06
N LYS A 8 -2.77 -18.87 -9.61
CA LYS A 8 -3.01 -18.73 -11.05
C LYS A 8 -2.26 -17.49 -11.57
N GLY A 9 -1.53 -17.62 -12.65
CA GLY A 9 -0.85 -16.50 -13.33
C GLY A 9 0.18 -16.95 -14.34
N ALA A 10 0.59 -16.04 -15.21
CA ALA A 10 1.71 -16.25 -16.11
C ALA A 10 3.00 -16.43 -15.30
N ASN A 11 3.80 -17.46 -15.61
CA ASN A 11 5.10 -17.75 -14.98
C ASN A 11 5.11 -18.48 -13.62
N ILE A 12 3.99 -19.07 -13.18
CA ILE A 12 3.98 -19.92 -11.98
C ILE A 12 4.78 -21.24 -12.21
N ALA A 13 4.91 -21.69 -13.44
CA ALA A 13 5.60 -22.94 -13.79
C ALA A 13 7.11 -22.98 -13.44
N ASN A 14 7.70 -21.89 -13.01
CA ASN A 14 9.14 -21.78 -12.71
C ASN A 14 9.49 -21.87 -11.22
N PHE A 15 8.52 -22.21 -10.35
CA PHE A 15 8.82 -22.41 -8.93
C PHE A 15 9.45 -23.78 -8.69
N GLU A 16 10.58 -23.78 -8.01
CA GLU A 16 11.20 -25.03 -7.52
C GLU A 16 10.36 -25.59 -6.37
N LEU A 17 10.03 -26.87 -6.42
CA LEU A 17 9.30 -27.58 -5.36
C LEU A 17 10.06 -27.46 -4.02
N ASN A 18 9.32 -27.24 -2.95
CA ASN A 18 9.85 -27.14 -1.56
C ASN A 18 10.71 -25.91 -1.26
N ARG A 19 10.65 -24.85 -2.07
CA ARG A 19 11.30 -23.58 -1.77
C ARG A 19 10.31 -22.58 -1.15
N ARG A 20 10.69 -21.95 -0.05
CA ARG A 20 9.93 -20.85 0.52
C ARG A 20 10.04 -19.64 -0.39
N ILE A 21 8.90 -19.07 -0.75
CA ILE A 21 8.80 -17.92 -1.64
C ILE A 21 7.91 -16.89 -0.95
N ASP A 22 8.43 -15.69 -0.78
CA ASP A 22 7.63 -14.54 -0.38
C ASP A 22 7.07 -13.89 -1.65
N CYS A 23 5.74 -13.80 -1.75
CA CYS A 23 5.08 -13.26 -2.94
C CYS A 23 3.85 -12.45 -2.56
N ILE A 24 3.52 -11.48 -3.40
CA ILE A 24 2.29 -10.72 -3.32
C ILE A 24 1.26 -11.41 -4.20
N ILE A 25 0.12 -11.73 -3.60
CA ILE A 25 -0.98 -12.43 -4.24
C ILE A 25 -2.26 -11.60 -4.08
N GLU A 26 -3.12 -11.66 -5.08
CA GLU A 26 -4.45 -11.08 -5.08
C GLU A 26 -5.48 -12.21 -5.08
N PRO A 27 -6.49 -12.19 -4.17
CA PRO A 27 -7.53 -13.20 -4.20
C PRO A 27 -8.33 -13.12 -5.50
N ILE A 28 -8.57 -14.27 -6.12
CA ILE A 28 -9.48 -14.38 -7.25
C ILE A 28 -10.83 -14.82 -6.69
N ILE A 29 -11.87 -14.03 -6.95
CA ILE A 29 -13.24 -14.42 -6.62
C ILE A 29 -13.67 -15.48 -7.62
N ASP A 30 -13.57 -16.74 -7.20
CA ASP A 30 -13.93 -17.91 -8.00
C ASP A 30 -14.73 -18.86 -7.09
N GLU A 31 -16.02 -19.01 -7.36
CA GLU A 31 -16.93 -19.83 -6.54
C GLU A 31 -16.56 -21.32 -6.55
N GLU A 32 -15.98 -21.81 -7.66
CA GLU A 32 -15.52 -23.19 -7.78
C GLU A 32 -14.17 -23.43 -7.08
N HIS A 33 -13.36 -22.38 -6.94
CA HIS A 33 -12.02 -22.45 -6.38
C HIS A 33 -11.77 -21.34 -5.35
N PRO A 34 -12.39 -21.39 -4.16
CA PRO A 34 -12.38 -20.31 -3.18
C PRO A 34 -10.99 -19.94 -2.61
N TYR A 35 -9.98 -20.76 -2.85
CA TYR A 35 -8.59 -20.53 -2.41
C TYR A 35 -7.66 -20.23 -3.60
N SER A 36 -8.19 -19.64 -4.67
CA SER A 36 -7.40 -19.23 -5.82
C SER A 36 -6.86 -17.82 -5.64
N TYR A 37 -5.60 -17.63 -5.99
CA TYR A 37 -4.92 -16.35 -5.91
C TYR A 37 -4.17 -16.05 -7.19
N LYS A 38 -4.23 -14.80 -7.62
CA LYS A 38 -3.41 -14.30 -8.72
C LYS A 38 -2.05 -13.88 -8.18
N PHE A 39 -0.99 -14.43 -8.74
CA PHE A 39 0.35 -13.98 -8.45
C PHE A 39 0.57 -12.60 -9.07
N ILE A 40 0.97 -11.61 -8.26
CA ILE A 40 1.24 -10.24 -8.71
C ILE A 40 2.73 -10.02 -8.85
N SER A 41 3.48 -10.31 -7.80
CA SER A 41 4.93 -10.15 -7.79
C SER A 41 5.58 -11.00 -6.69
N PHE A 42 6.89 -11.15 -6.74
CA PHE A 42 7.65 -11.60 -5.58
C PHE A 42 7.58 -10.53 -4.49
N GLY A 43 7.40 -10.97 -3.22
CA GLY A 43 7.22 -10.10 -2.07
C GLY A 43 8.34 -9.09 -1.85
N SER A 44 8.19 -8.27 -0.85
CA SER A 44 9.03 -7.11 -0.57
C SER A 44 10.50 -7.41 -0.83
N PHE A 45 11.04 -6.72 -1.82
CA PHE A 45 12.48 -6.74 -2.05
C PHE A 45 13.13 -5.92 -0.93
N GLU A 46 13.41 -6.55 0.21
CA GLU A 46 14.14 -5.87 1.26
C GLU A 46 15.46 -5.33 0.70
N ALA A 47 15.60 -4.03 0.76
CA ALA A 47 16.83 -3.36 0.45
C ALA A 47 17.85 -3.67 1.56
N LYS A 48 18.58 -4.78 1.45
CA LYS A 48 19.73 -5.01 2.33
C LYS A 48 20.75 -3.90 2.12
N GLY A 49 20.89 -3.01 3.10
CA GLY A 49 21.79 -1.86 3.02
C GLY A 49 21.25 -0.67 2.20
N GLY A 50 19.93 -0.49 2.09
CA GLY A 50 19.32 0.67 1.42
C GLY A 50 19.29 0.62 -0.12
N LYS A 51 19.73 -0.47 -0.76
CA LYS A 51 19.67 -0.64 -2.23
C LYS A 51 18.99 -1.93 -2.63
N PHE A 52 18.05 -1.82 -3.58
CA PHE A 52 17.42 -2.97 -4.22
C PHE A 52 18.42 -3.76 -5.02
N LYS A 53 18.45 -5.08 -4.81
CA LYS A 53 19.34 -5.99 -5.52
C LYS A 53 18.58 -7.27 -5.88
N LEU A 54 18.08 -7.32 -7.10
CA LEU A 54 17.48 -8.51 -7.67
C LEU A 54 18.55 -9.44 -8.24
N THR A 55 18.28 -10.73 -8.21
CA THR A 55 19.06 -11.69 -9.00
C THR A 55 18.73 -11.53 -10.49
N GLU A 56 19.62 -11.96 -11.37
CA GLU A 56 19.42 -11.88 -12.82
C GLU A 56 18.12 -12.55 -13.28
N LYS A 57 17.78 -13.69 -12.68
CA LYS A 57 16.52 -14.41 -12.96
C LYS A 57 15.29 -13.59 -12.52
N GLN A 58 15.36 -12.93 -11.37
CA GLN A 58 14.29 -12.07 -10.87
C GLN A 58 14.12 -10.81 -11.72
N GLU A 59 15.23 -10.19 -12.16
CA GLU A 59 15.20 -9.05 -13.07
C GLU A 59 14.45 -9.39 -14.38
N LEU A 60 14.86 -10.48 -15.03
CA LEU A 60 14.23 -10.91 -16.29
C LEU A 60 12.76 -11.27 -16.09
N GLN A 61 12.41 -11.92 -15.00
CA GLN A 61 11.03 -12.28 -14.70
C GLN A 61 10.16 -11.05 -14.43
N ALA A 62 10.66 -10.07 -13.68
CA ALA A 62 9.98 -8.80 -13.45
C ALA A 62 9.75 -8.06 -14.78
N LEU A 63 10.75 -8.01 -15.66
CA LEU A 63 10.59 -7.41 -16.99
C LEU A 63 9.53 -8.13 -17.83
N ARG A 64 9.50 -9.46 -17.84
CA ARG A 64 8.48 -10.24 -18.58
C ARG A 64 7.06 -10.05 -18.07
N SER A 65 6.89 -9.69 -16.81
CA SER A 65 5.56 -9.34 -16.26
C SER A 65 5.06 -7.96 -16.71
N LEU A 66 5.95 -7.08 -17.14
CA LEU A 66 5.66 -5.69 -17.48
C LEU A 66 5.56 -5.43 -18.97
N MET A 67 6.26 -6.21 -19.78
CA MET A 67 6.42 -5.99 -21.22
C MET A 67 6.45 -7.31 -21.99
N THR A 68 6.47 -7.25 -23.32
CA THR A 68 6.56 -8.48 -24.14
C THR A 68 7.90 -9.18 -23.93
N ASN A 69 7.95 -10.52 -24.11
CA ASN A 69 9.19 -11.29 -23.94
C ASN A 69 10.36 -10.71 -24.75
N ARG A 70 10.12 -10.30 -25.99
CA ARG A 70 11.13 -9.71 -26.86
C ARG A 70 11.70 -8.40 -26.32
N GLN A 71 10.85 -7.56 -25.74
CA GLN A 71 11.26 -6.31 -25.10
C GLN A 71 12.01 -6.57 -23.79
N ALA A 72 11.52 -7.52 -22.97
CA ALA A 72 12.15 -7.91 -21.72
C ALA A 72 13.57 -8.43 -21.93
N GLU A 73 13.76 -9.31 -22.91
CA GLU A 73 15.08 -9.84 -23.28
C GLU A 73 16.01 -8.73 -23.79
N SER A 74 15.48 -7.80 -24.59
CA SER A 74 16.29 -6.67 -25.06
C SER A 74 16.67 -5.69 -23.95
N CYS A 75 15.75 -5.40 -23.01
CA CYS A 75 16.06 -4.59 -21.83
C CYS A 75 17.09 -5.27 -20.93
N HIS A 76 16.92 -6.55 -20.68
CA HIS A 76 17.82 -7.33 -19.83
C HIS A 76 19.22 -7.49 -20.45
N ALA A 77 19.30 -7.70 -21.76
CA ALA A 77 20.58 -7.78 -22.47
C ALA A 77 21.35 -6.45 -22.43
N ALA A 78 20.63 -5.31 -22.53
CA ALA A 78 21.26 -3.98 -22.45
C ALA A 78 21.59 -3.58 -21.00
N TYR A 79 20.69 -3.92 -20.08
CA TYR A 79 20.78 -3.57 -18.65
C TYR A 79 20.35 -4.78 -17.79
N PRO A 80 21.24 -5.67 -17.40
CA PRO A 80 20.90 -6.87 -16.60
C PRO A 80 20.27 -6.55 -15.23
N ARG A 81 20.41 -5.30 -14.77
CA ARG A 81 19.89 -4.80 -13.51
C ARG A 81 18.86 -3.68 -13.70
N PHE A 82 18.12 -3.70 -14.80
CA PHE A 82 17.20 -2.65 -15.18
C PHE A 82 16.18 -2.30 -14.10
N VAL A 83 15.50 -3.30 -13.53
CA VAL A 83 14.48 -3.09 -12.48
C VAL A 83 15.13 -2.57 -11.21
N SER A 84 16.24 -3.18 -10.77
CA SER A 84 17.01 -2.69 -9.63
C SER A 84 17.51 -1.26 -9.81
N MET A 85 17.97 -0.88 -11.01
CA MET A 85 18.39 0.50 -11.31
C MET A 85 17.22 1.49 -11.16
N VAL A 86 16.04 1.14 -11.69
CA VAL A 86 14.84 1.98 -11.56
C VAL A 86 14.40 2.12 -10.11
N LEU A 87 14.40 1.03 -9.34
CA LEU A 87 14.03 1.02 -7.93
C LEU A 87 15.02 1.80 -7.04
N ASN A 88 16.27 1.85 -7.44
CA ASN A 88 17.32 2.63 -6.76
C ASN A 88 17.41 4.09 -7.21
N GLY A 89 16.52 4.55 -8.10
CA GLY A 89 16.55 5.92 -8.60
C GLY A 89 17.64 6.19 -9.67
N GLU A 90 18.30 5.14 -10.17
CA GLU A 90 19.40 5.22 -11.14
C GLU A 90 18.91 5.23 -12.61
N GLN A 91 17.64 5.54 -12.85
CA GLN A 91 17.02 5.51 -14.20
C GLN A 91 17.66 6.46 -15.21
N GLU A 92 18.33 7.50 -14.77
CA GLU A 92 19.04 8.46 -15.66
C GLU A 92 20.23 7.82 -16.37
N GLN A 93 20.75 6.71 -15.86
CA GLN A 93 21.84 5.96 -16.46
C GLN A 93 21.37 5.02 -17.59
N ILE A 94 20.04 4.90 -17.78
CA ILE A 94 19.43 4.04 -18.79
C ILE A 94 19.32 4.82 -20.11
N ASP A 95 20.20 4.50 -21.07
CA ASP A 95 20.15 5.07 -22.43
C ASP A 95 19.14 4.27 -23.28
N PRO A 96 18.02 4.91 -23.71
CA PRO A 96 17.01 4.25 -24.53
C PRO A 96 17.54 3.70 -25.86
N ASN A 97 18.60 4.30 -26.40
CA ASN A 97 19.16 3.90 -27.69
C ASN A 97 19.87 2.53 -27.64
N LYS A 98 20.24 2.09 -26.45
CA LYS A 98 20.84 0.76 -26.23
C LYS A 98 19.82 -0.37 -26.16
N ILE A 99 18.53 -0.03 -26.02
CA ILE A 99 17.44 -1.00 -25.86
C ILE A 99 16.69 -1.17 -27.18
N LYS A 100 16.83 -2.32 -27.83
CA LYS A 100 16.04 -2.61 -29.03
C LYS A 100 14.57 -2.78 -28.68
N TYR A 101 13.68 -2.36 -29.60
CA TYR A 101 12.21 -2.50 -29.51
C TYR A 101 11.52 -1.70 -28.38
N VAL A 102 12.27 -0.88 -27.64
CA VAL A 102 11.70 0.01 -26.60
C VAL A 102 12.13 1.44 -26.90
N LYS A 103 11.20 2.26 -27.38
CA LYS A 103 11.40 3.69 -27.61
C LYS A 103 11.20 4.49 -26.33
N ASN A 104 11.69 5.73 -26.29
CA ASN A 104 11.65 6.62 -25.12
C ASN A 104 10.30 6.66 -24.41
N VAL A 105 9.18 6.79 -25.16
CA VAL A 105 7.84 6.85 -24.59
C VAL A 105 7.47 5.55 -23.86
N LEU A 106 7.80 4.40 -24.45
CA LEU A 106 7.56 3.10 -23.81
C LEU A 106 8.47 2.89 -22.60
N LEU A 107 9.73 3.32 -22.70
CA LEU A 107 10.68 3.24 -21.59
C LEU A 107 10.17 4.03 -20.39
N SER A 108 9.78 5.29 -20.57
CA SER A 108 9.22 6.13 -19.51
C SER A 108 7.97 5.50 -18.86
N ARG A 109 7.11 4.89 -19.70
CA ARG A 109 5.92 4.16 -19.21
C ARG A 109 6.28 2.94 -18.36
N TYR A 110 7.29 2.18 -18.75
CA TYR A 110 7.74 1.01 -17.97
C TYR A 110 8.40 1.44 -16.66
N ILE A 111 9.24 2.48 -16.70
CA ILE A 111 9.86 3.06 -15.49
C ILE A 111 8.77 3.52 -14.51
N ALA A 112 7.78 4.27 -14.99
CA ALA A 112 6.65 4.72 -14.16
C ALA A 112 5.87 3.55 -13.57
N LYS A 113 5.65 2.48 -14.33
CA LYS A 113 4.95 1.27 -13.86
C LYS A 113 5.74 0.52 -12.80
N ILE A 114 7.07 0.39 -12.94
CA ILE A 114 7.94 -0.22 -11.92
C ILE A 114 7.86 0.58 -10.61
N LYS A 115 7.99 1.90 -10.69
CA LYS A 115 7.87 2.79 -9.52
C LYS A 115 6.51 2.71 -8.85
N SER A 116 5.43 2.70 -9.64
CA SER A 116 4.07 2.58 -9.13
C SER A 116 3.83 1.26 -8.38
N ILE A 117 4.33 0.14 -8.89
CA ILE A 117 4.21 -1.16 -8.21
C ILE A 117 4.98 -1.15 -6.90
N ASN A 118 6.21 -0.65 -6.89
CA ASN A 118 7.02 -0.56 -5.67
C ASN A 118 6.38 0.33 -4.62
N ASN A 119 5.90 1.51 -5.01
CA ASN A 119 5.19 2.41 -4.10
C ASN A 119 3.94 1.74 -3.52
N ARG A 120 3.15 1.07 -4.35
CA ARG A 120 1.94 0.37 -3.88
C ARG A 120 2.25 -0.69 -2.82
N VAL A 121 3.31 -1.46 -3.00
CA VAL A 121 3.74 -2.45 -1.99
C VAL A 121 4.12 -1.79 -0.68
N ALA A 122 4.93 -0.74 -0.73
CA ALA A 122 5.33 0.01 0.46
C ALA A 122 4.11 0.62 1.19
N PHE A 123 3.15 1.17 0.44
CA PHE A 123 1.88 1.65 1.00
C PHE A 123 1.05 0.52 1.63
N MET A 124 0.98 -0.65 1.00
CA MET A 124 0.25 -1.80 1.55
C MET A 124 0.85 -2.27 2.88
N GLU A 125 2.16 -2.40 2.97
CA GLU A 125 2.85 -2.82 4.21
C GLU A 125 2.62 -1.84 5.36
N GLU A 126 2.72 -0.54 5.09
CA GLU A 126 2.50 0.48 6.10
C GLU A 126 1.02 0.58 6.49
N ALA A 127 0.14 0.59 5.51
CA ALA A 127 -1.31 0.66 5.71
C ALA A 127 -1.85 -0.54 6.51
N ALA A 128 -1.29 -1.75 6.30
CA ALA A 128 -1.66 -2.95 7.03
C ALA A 128 -1.42 -2.82 8.55
N LYS A 129 -0.38 -2.09 8.97
CA LYS A 129 -0.13 -1.79 10.39
C LYS A 129 -1.31 -1.06 11.04
N TRP A 130 -2.02 -0.25 10.26
CA TRP A 130 -3.18 0.52 10.68
C TRP A 130 -4.53 -0.14 10.36
N SER A 131 -4.50 -1.45 10.05
CA SER A 131 -5.69 -2.23 9.66
C SER A 131 -6.41 -1.68 8.40
N ILE A 132 -5.63 -1.09 7.48
CA ILE A 132 -6.11 -0.58 6.18
C ILE A 132 -5.78 -1.66 5.14
N GLU A 133 -6.78 -2.44 4.74
CA GLU A 133 -6.58 -3.63 3.89
C GLU A 133 -7.26 -3.52 2.52
N SER A 134 -8.22 -2.59 2.35
CA SER A 134 -9.00 -2.53 1.10
C SER A 134 -8.23 -1.82 -0.02
N ASP A 135 -8.35 -2.35 -1.24
CA ASP A 135 -7.77 -1.75 -2.45
C ASP A 135 -8.26 -0.33 -2.70
N GLU A 136 -9.52 -0.02 -2.35
CA GLU A 136 -10.07 1.32 -2.45
C GLU A 136 -9.29 2.30 -1.57
N ASN A 137 -9.06 1.94 -0.31
CA ASN A 137 -8.30 2.77 0.63
C ASN A 137 -6.84 2.94 0.19
N LEU A 138 -6.21 1.87 -0.30
CA LEU A 138 -4.85 1.93 -0.85
C LEU A 138 -4.75 2.85 -2.06
N ASN A 139 -5.78 2.85 -2.91
CA ASN A 139 -5.85 3.78 -4.05
C ASN A 139 -6.03 5.23 -3.59
N LYS A 140 -6.82 5.49 -2.54
CA LYS A 140 -6.97 6.83 -1.94
C LYS A 140 -5.65 7.32 -1.36
N ILE A 141 -4.91 6.45 -0.63
CA ILE A 141 -3.57 6.76 -0.10
C ILE A 141 -2.62 7.08 -1.25
N ALA A 142 -2.53 6.21 -2.25
CA ALA A 142 -1.63 6.40 -3.39
C ALA A 142 -1.96 7.64 -4.24
N ALA A 143 -3.22 8.04 -4.28
CA ALA A 143 -3.65 9.27 -4.95
C ALA A 143 -3.33 10.54 -4.14
N ARG A 144 -3.33 10.45 -2.80
CA ARG A 144 -3.10 11.57 -1.90
C ARG A 144 -1.61 11.83 -1.65
N TYR A 145 -0.81 10.76 -1.50
CA TYR A 145 0.59 10.83 -1.11
C TYR A 145 1.51 10.50 -2.28
N GLY A 146 2.50 11.35 -2.53
CA GLY A 146 3.46 11.17 -3.61
C GLY A 146 4.47 10.05 -3.34
N ASN A 147 4.76 9.81 -2.05
CA ASN A 147 5.68 8.78 -1.60
C ASN A 147 5.24 8.21 -0.23
N ILE A 148 5.88 7.12 0.16
CA ILE A 148 5.55 6.41 1.40
C ILE A 148 5.95 7.19 2.65
N ASP A 149 6.99 8.00 2.59
CA ASP A 149 7.51 8.71 3.76
C ASP A 149 6.54 9.81 4.19
N GLU A 150 5.91 10.52 3.24
CA GLU A 150 4.83 11.48 3.51
C GLU A 150 3.63 10.80 4.19
N PHE A 151 3.24 9.62 3.72
CA PHE A 151 2.14 8.87 4.34
C PHE A 151 2.48 8.43 5.76
N LYS A 152 3.70 7.93 5.99
CA LYS A 152 4.17 7.54 7.32
C LYS A 152 4.17 8.70 8.29
N GLU A 153 4.72 9.84 7.86
CA GLU A 153 4.77 11.03 8.67
C GLU A 153 3.36 11.49 9.08
N ASP A 154 2.45 11.60 8.12
CA ASP A 154 1.08 12.04 8.38
C ASP A 154 0.32 11.08 9.30
N ILE A 155 0.41 9.77 9.06
CA ILE A 155 -0.34 8.78 9.85
C ILE A 155 0.22 8.61 11.26
N GLU A 156 1.54 8.78 11.44
CA GLU A 156 2.17 8.75 12.76
C GLU A 156 1.87 10.03 13.56
N GLN A 157 1.84 11.19 12.90
CA GLN A 157 1.52 12.47 13.56
C GLN A 157 0.04 12.58 13.93
N ASN A 158 -0.86 12.23 13.00
CA ASN A 158 -2.30 12.31 13.22
C ASN A 158 -3.07 11.22 12.44
N PRO A 159 -3.17 10.00 13.00
CA PRO A 159 -3.87 8.90 12.34
C PRO A 159 -5.36 9.20 12.09
N TYR A 160 -6.00 9.99 12.95
CA TYR A 160 -7.41 10.37 12.77
C TYR A 160 -7.62 11.21 11.52
N ASN A 161 -6.70 12.15 11.24
CA ASN A 161 -6.75 12.94 10.03
C ASN A 161 -6.69 12.05 8.77
N VAL A 162 -5.79 11.09 8.76
CA VAL A 162 -5.65 10.16 7.62
C VAL A 162 -6.87 9.26 7.48
N LEU A 163 -7.29 8.61 8.57
CA LEU A 163 -8.37 7.62 8.52
C LEU A 163 -9.74 8.27 8.24
N ILE A 164 -10.02 9.44 8.80
CA ILE A 164 -11.31 10.12 8.64
C ILE A 164 -11.34 10.97 7.38
N ASN A 165 -10.35 11.85 7.17
CA ASN A 165 -10.41 12.85 6.11
C ASN A 165 -9.87 12.35 4.76
N VAL A 166 -8.91 11.41 4.75
CA VAL A 166 -8.37 10.84 3.50
C VAL A 166 -9.10 9.57 3.09
N LEU A 167 -9.42 8.70 4.06
CA LEU A 167 -10.05 7.40 3.78
C LEU A 167 -11.58 7.42 3.94
N ASP A 168 -12.17 8.52 4.40
CA ASP A 168 -13.61 8.69 4.66
C ASP A 168 -14.16 7.67 5.68
N TRP A 169 -13.35 7.27 6.66
CA TRP A 169 -13.83 6.38 7.70
C TRP A 169 -14.68 7.14 8.73
N GLY A 170 -15.75 6.50 9.18
CA GLY A 170 -16.47 6.99 10.34
C GLY A 170 -15.61 6.88 11.61
N TRP A 171 -15.87 7.76 12.58
CA TRP A 171 -15.19 7.83 13.88
C TRP A 171 -15.02 6.46 14.53
N THR A 172 -16.09 5.69 14.71
CA THR A 172 -16.07 4.40 15.41
C THR A 172 -15.05 3.41 14.81
N ARG A 173 -14.93 3.39 13.46
CA ARG A 173 -13.98 2.55 12.77
C ARG A 173 -12.57 3.07 12.93
N ALA A 174 -12.38 4.37 12.79
CA ALA A 174 -11.08 5.02 12.91
C ALA A 174 -10.52 4.87 14.33
N ASP A 175 -11.30 5.16 15.35
CA ASP A 175 -10.90 5.05 16.76
C ASP A 175 -10.54 3.61 17.14
N LYS A 176 -11.35 2.64 16.72
CA LYS A 176 -11.04 1.22 16.94
C LYS A 176 -9.70 0.81 16.31
N ALA A 177 -9.39 1.30 15.11
CA ALA A 177 -8.12 1.01 14.44
C ALA A 177 -6.95 1.68 15.17
N VAL A 178 -7.08 2.96 15.53
CA VAL A 178 -6.03 3.70 16.25
C VAL A 178 -5.77 3.08 17.62
N MET A 179 -6.81 2.78 18.38
CA MET A 179 -6.66 2.17 19.72
C MET A 179 -6.02 0.77 19.67
N LYS A 180 -6.22 0.04 18.58
CA LYS A 180 -5.57 -1.26 18.36
C LYS A 180 -4.09 -1.10 18.01
N CYS A 181 -3.75 -0.13 17.16
CA CYS A 181 -2.41 0.03 16.57
C CYS A 181 -1.51 0.94 17.39
N ALA A 182 -2.08 1.97 18.02
CA ALA A 182 -1.39 2.98 18.80
C ALA A 182 -2.15 3.33 20.09
N PRO A 183 -2.30 2.40 21.06
CA PRO A 183 -3.05 2.64 22.29
C PRO A 183 -2.50 3.78 23.15
N SER A 184 -1.24 4.18 22.96
CA SER A 184 -0.64 5.36 23.61
C SER A 184 -1.32 6.68 23.23
N LEU A 185 -2.09 6.71 22.13
CA LEU A 185 -2.86 7.87 21.69
C LEU A 185 -4.22 8.02 22.38
N ALA A 186 -4.56 7.15 23.34
CA ALA A 186 -5.84 7.19 24.05
C ALA A 186 -6.17 8.57 24.66
N CYS A 187 -5.16 9.26 25.20
CA CYS A 187 -5.29 10.61 25.79
C CYS A 187 -4.72 11.71 24.87
N SER A 188 -4.60 11.46 23.56
CA SER A 188 -4.04 12.43 22.64
C SER A 188 -5.03 13.53 22.28
N LEU A 189 -4.49 14.74 22.02
CA LEU A 189 -5.27 15.86 21.52
C LEU A 189 -5.94 15.54 20.18
N ASN A 190 -5.27 14.81 19.30
CA ASN A 190 -5.80 14.39 18.00
C ASN A 190 -7.05 13.52 18.16
N ARG A 191 -7.08 12.61 19.16
CA ARG A 191 -8.27 11.81 19.47
C ARG A 191 -9.41 12.69 19.97
N ALA A 192 -9.12 13.58 20.91
CA ALA A 192 -10.11 14.47 21.48
C ALA A 192 -10.74 15.39 20.41
N GLU A 193 -9.92 15.98 19.56
CA GLU A 193 -10.39 16.82 18.44
C GLU A 193 -11.29 16.04 17.48
N ALA A 194 -10.85 14.87 17.03
CA ALA A 194 -11.64 14.04 16.13
C ALA A 194 -12.97 13.57 16.75
N ALA A 195 -12.98 13.25 18.06
CA ALA A 195 -14.17 12.89 18.81
C ALA A 195 -15.17 14.06 18.89
N CYS A 196 -14.67 15.26 19.23
CA CYS A 196 -15.50 16.45 19.27
C CYS A 196 -16.12 16.78 17.91
N ILE A 197 -15.34 16.70 16.83
CA ILE A 197 -15.83 16.90 15.46
C ILE A 197 -16.92 15.87 15.12
N TYR A 198 -16.73 14.61 15.49
CA TYR A 198 -17.74 13.58 15.29
C TYR A 198 -19.03 13.87 16.06
N LEU A 199 -18.95 14.28 17.32
CA LEU A 199 -20.11 14.61 18.14
C LEU A 199 -20.86 15.81 17.59
N LEU A 200 -20.14 16.84 17.13
CA LEU A 200 -20.74 18.01 16.50
C LEU A 200 -21.48 17.66 15.21
N LYS A 201 -20.85 16.86 14.32
CA LYS A 201 -21.51 16.39 13.11
C LYS A 201 -22.75 15.54 13.40
N ARG A 202 -22.69 14.64 14.37
CA ARG A 202 -23.85 13.85 14.79
C ARG A 202 -24.98 14.73 15.30
N ASN A 203 -24.66 15.75 16.09
CA ASN A 203 -25.65 16.71 16.57
C ASN A 203 -26.30 17.52 15.41
N GLU A 204 -25.53 17.85 14.38
CA GLU A 204 -26.01 18.48 13.15
C GLU A 204 -26.91 17.53 12.36
N ASP A 205 -26.56 16.27 12.21
CA ASP A 205 -27.37 15.24 11.55
C ASP A 205 -28.71 15.00 12.26
N ASP A 206 -28.76 15.19 13.60
CA ASP A 206 -29.97 15.15 14.41
C ASP A 206 -30.82 16.45 14.27
N GLY A 207 -30.40 17.38 13.39
CA GLY A 207 -31.11 18.61 13.08
C GLY A 207 -30.85 19.80 14.02
N ASN A 208 -29.85 19.68 14.91
CA ASN A 208 -29.50 20.74 15.85
C ASN A 208 -28.38 21.62 15.27
N THR A 209 -28.51 22.92 15.35
CA THR A 209 -27.49 23.87 14.88
C THR A 209 -26.48 24.27 15.95
N ARG A 210 -26.67 23.82 17.19
CA ARG A 210 -25.78 24.11 18.34
C ARG A 210 -25.93 23.05 19.41
N ILE A 211 -24.88 22.87 20.21
CA ILE A 211 -24.87 22.04 21.40
C ILE A 211 -24.24 22.85 22.56
N GLY A 212 -24.75 22.66 23.77
CA GLY A 212 -24.13 23.26 24.96
C GLY A 212 -22.76 22.70 25.26
N ALA A 213 -21.82 23.52 25.73
CA ALA A 213 -20.46 23.06 26.05
C ALA A 213 -20.43 21.94 27.11
N SER A 214 -21.31 22.05 28.14
CA SER A 214 -21.43 21.00 29.15
C SER A 214 -21.94 19.69 28.56
N GLU A 215 -22.96 19.76 27.72
CA GLU A 215 -23.53 18.58 27.05
C GLU A 215 -22.52 17.92 26.10
N LEU A 216 -21.78 18.71 25.32
CA LEU A 216 -20.70 18.20 24.47
C LEU A 216 -19.61 17.50 25.31
N PHE A 217 -19.25 18.09 26.45
CA PHE A 217 -18.27 17.51 27.35
C PHE A 217 -18.75 16.17 27.93
N ASP A 218 -19.99 16.09 28.40
CA ASP A 218 -20.57 14.85 28.93
C ASP A 218 -20.63 13.75 27.88
N GLN A 219 -20.98 14.10 26.64
CA GLN A 219 -20.96 13.16 25.51
C GLN A 219 -19.53 12.72 25.16
N PHE A 220 -18.54 13.64 25.21
CA PHE A 220 -17.15 13.33 24.99
C PHE A 220 -16.58 12.37 26.05
N VAL A 221 -16.85 12.61 27.33
CA VAL A 221 -16.42 11.73 28.43
C VAL A 221 -17.03 10.34 28.27
N SER A 222 -18.30 10.25 27.85
CA SER A 222 -18.95 8.97 27.56
C SER A 222 -18.32 8.23 26.37
N LEU A 223 -17.86 8.97 25.35
CA LEU A 223 -17.26 8.41 24.14
C LEU A 223 -15.80 8.01 24.33
N CYS A 224 -15.05 8.78 25.10
CA CYS A 224 -13.60 8.63 25.32
C CYS A 224 -13.26 8.71 26.81
N PRO A 225 -13.69 7.75 27.64
CA PRO A 225 -13.53 7.81 29.10
C PRO A 225 -12.05 7.82 29.54
N GLU A 226 -11.15 7.28 28.71
CA GLU A 226 -9.72 7.26 29.01
C GLU A 226 -9.01 8.62 28.73
N SER A 227 -9.72 9.57 28.13
CA SER A 227 -9.16 10.87 27.74
C SER A 227 -9.41 11.99 28.75
N VAL A 228 -9.95 11.65 29.94
CA VAL A 228 -10.34 12.59 31.00
C VAL A 228 -9.54 12.39 32.29
#